data_936fdea1682e35c4d2ed8938e83fdce6
#
_entry.id   936fdea1682e35c4d2ed8938e83fdce6
#
_cell.length_a   1.000
_cell.length_b   1.000
_cell.length_c   1.000
_cell.angle_alpha   90.00
_cell.angle_beta   90.00
_cell.angle_gamma   90.00
#
_symmetry.space_group_name_H-M   'P 1'
#
loop_
_entity.id
_entity.type
_entity.pdbx_description
1 polymer ?
#
loop_
_entity_poly.entity_id
_entity_poly.type
_entity_poly.pdbx_seq_one_letter_code
_entity_poly.pdbx_strand_id
1 'polypeptide(L)'
;MIDHVVAPSDTQRDGAHVVDFEIQKLLSLGWQKYVAVVRDMAGDTNHAVVRHIATSFEGECFGGDQLVRQVRALNRTRRSYVLEEVLLHQTTEGPVASSKVVVASVNPATGKAAPISDELWCAIEEFEGRELRVTENQPNPDKRS
;
A
#
# COMPACT_ATOMS: atom_id res chain seq x y z
N MET A 1 5.37 -6.33 -5.42
CA MET A 1 5.06 -5.55 -6.65
C MET A 1 6.01 -4.37 -6.74
N ILE A 2 6.63 -4.23 -7.88
CA ILE A 2 7.58 -3.15 -8.15
C ILE A 2 7.15 -2.46 -9.43
N ASP A 3 7.04 -1.15 -9.43
CA ASP A 3 6.80 -0.39 -10.65
C ASP A 3 7.59 0.93 -10.64
N HIS A 4 7.65 1.55 -11.80
CA HIS A 4 8.38 2.79 -12.01
C HIS A 4 7.37 3.91 -12.20
N VAL A 5 7.60 5.01 -11.50
CA VAL A 5 6.74 6.18 -11.57
C VAL A 5 7.59 7.42 -11.75
N VAL A 6 6.98 8.46 -12.30
CA VAL A 6 7.64 9.76 -12.46
C VAL A 6 6.98 10.73 -11.50
N ALA A 7 7.80 11.44 -10.75
CA ALA A 7 7.29 12.44 -9.83
C ALA A 7 6.56 13.54 -10.62
N PRO A 8 5.37 13.96 -10.15
CA PRO A 8 4.59 14.96 -10.86
C PRO A 8 5.34 16.30 -10.96
N SER A 9 5.27 16.90 -12.12
CA SER A 9 5.85 18.23 -12.34
C SER A 9 4.81 19.30 -12.07
N ASP A 10 5.14 20.21 -11.18
CA ASP A 10 4.35 21.42 -11.00
C ASP A 10 5.00 22.55 -11.80
N THR A 11 4.41 22.87 -12.93
CA THR A 11 4.92 23.92 -13.84
C THR A 11 4.83 25.31 -13.24
N GLN A 12 4.08 25.49 -12.16
CA GLN A 12 3.96 26.78 -11.49
C GLN A 12 5.05 27.00 -10.43
N ARG A 13 5.83 25.98 -10.12
CA ARG A 13 6.85 26.00 -9.07
C ARG A 13 8.15 25.40 -9.55
N ASP A 14 8.80 26.07 -10.48
CA ASP A 14 10.10 25.66 -10.98
C ASP A 14 11.10 25.43 -9.84
N GLY A 15 11.69 24.25 -9.83
CA GLY A 15 12.68 23.86 -8.84
C GLY A 15 12.14 23.54 -7.46
N ALA A 16 10.82 23.52 -7.29
CA ALA A 16 10.23 23.11 -6.02
C ALA A 16 10.21 21.59 -5.88
N HIS A 17 10.49 21.10 -4.69
CA HIS A 17 10.32 19.69 -4.41
C HIS A 17 8.83 19.33 -4.37
N VAL A 18 8.54 18.06 -4.64
CA VAL A 18 7.17 17.55 -4.64
C VAL A 18 6.62 17.60 -3.22
N VAL A 19 5.42 18.16 -3.06
CA VAL A 19 4.79 18.29 -1.76
C VAL A 19 4.27 16.94 -1.26
N ASP A 20 4.13 16.84 0.05
CA ASP A 20 3.70 15.63 0.75
C ASP A 20 2.40 15.03 0.21
N PHE A 21 1.44 15.87 -0.15
CA PHE A 21 0.17 15.45 -0.74
C PHE A 21 0.37 14.64 -2.03
N GLU A 22 1.24 15.11 -2.91
CA GLU A 22 1.52 14.44 -4.18
C GLU A 22 2.26 13.12 -3.96
N ILE A 23 3.17 13.08 -2.98
CA ILE A 23 3.88 11.86 -2.60
C ILE A 23 2.89 10.84 -2.04
N GLN A 24 1.99 11.25 -1.15
CA GLN A 24 0.95 10.38 -0.60
C GLN A 24 0.06 9.81 -1.71
N LYS A 25 -0.24 10.61 -2.72
CA LYS A 25 -1.03 10.15 -3.87
C LYS A 25 -0.31 9.06 -4.65
N LEU A 26 0.99 9.20 -4.88
CA LEU A 26 1.78 8.16 -5.54
C LEU A 26 1.76 6.86 -4.74
N LEU A 27 1.91 6.93 -3.43
CA LEU A 27 1.83 5.78 -2.55
C LEU A 27 0.43 5.15 -2.60
N SER A 28 -0.60 5.96 -2.49
CA SER A 28 -1.98 5.45 -2.50
C SER A 28 -2.35 4.73 -3.79
N LEU A 29 -1.86 5.19 -4.91
CA LEU A 29 -2.05 4.50 -6.19
C LEU A 29 -1.32 3.14 -6.20
N GLY A 30 -0.21 3.02 -5.49
CA GLY A 30 0.55 1.77 -5.39
C GLY A 30 -0.21 0.69 -4.63
N TRP A 31 -0.67 0.97 -3.42
CA TRP A 31 -1.40 -0.04 -2.66
C TRP A 31 -2.75 -0.39 -3.32
N GLN A 32 -3.41 0.57 -3.94
CA GLN A 32 -4.65 0.30 -4.67
C GLN A 32 -4.42 -0.66 -5.83
N LYS A 33 -3.34 -0.48 -6.55
CA LYS A 33 -2.96 -1.39 -7.65
C LYS A 33 -2.67 -2.79 -7.14
N TYR A 34 -1.94 -2.91 -6.04
CA TYR A 34 -1.67 -4.20 -5.40
C TYR A 34 -2.96 -4.91 -5.02
N VAL A 35 -3.84 -4.22 -4.31
CA VAL A 35 -5.13 -4.76 -3.86
C VAL A 35 -5.98 -5.20 -5.04
N ALA A 36 -6.03 -4.42 -6.11
CA ALA A 36 -6.79 -4.76 -7.30
C ALA A 36 -6.29 -6.06 -7.94
N VAL A 37 -4.97 -6.23 -8.02
CA VAL A 37 -4.37 -7.44 -8.60
C VAL A 37 -4.73 -8.68 -7.80
N VAL A 38 -4.51 -8.67 -6.48
CA VAL A 38 -4.75 -9.86 -5.66
C VAL A 38 -6.24 -10.18 -5.53
N ARG A 39 -7.10 -9.17 -5.50
CA ARG A 39 -8.55 -9.40 -5.50
C ARG A 39 -9.03 -10.02 -6.81
N ASP A 40 -8.50 -9.57 -7.92
CA ASP A 40 -8.81 -10.14 -9.23
C ASP A 40 -8.35 -11.60 -9.31
N MET A 41 -7.14 -11.91 -8.87
CA MET A 41 -6.62 -13.28 -8.79
C MET A 41 -7.53 -14.19 -7.97
N ALA A 42 -8.07 -13.69 -6.88
CA ALA A 42 -8.92 -14.46 -5.96
C ALA A 42 -10.40 -14.52 -6.38
N GLY A 43 -10.83 -13.68 -7.31
CA GLY A 43 -12.25 -13.50 -7.58
C GLY A 43 -13.00 -12.96 -6.37
N ASP A 44 -12.37 -12.11 -5.57
CA ASP A 44 -12.93 -11.60 -4.34
C ASP A 44 -14.06 -10.60 -4.61
N THR A 45 -15.21 -10.80 -3.96
CA THR A 45 -16.39 -9.95 -4.11
C THR A 45 -16.59 -8.97 -2.97
N ASN A 46 -15.82 -9.12 -1.88
CA ASN A 46 -15.84 -8.14 -0.80
C ASN A 46 -15.09 -6.87 -1.19
N HIS A 47 -15.42 -5.76 -0.53
CA HIS A 47 -14.68 -4.52 -0.73
C HIS A 47 -13.42 -4.49 0.13
N ALA A 48 -12.36 -3.93 -0.40
CA ALA A 48 -11.16 -3.64 0.35
C ALA A 48 -11.26 -2.20 0.88
N VAL A 49 -11.06 -2.03 2.18
CA VAL A 49 -11.18 -0.74 2.84
C VAL A 49 -9.91 -0.48 3.63
N VAL A 50 -9.33 0.70 3.44
CA VAL A 50 -8.18 1.13 4.24
C VAL A 50 -8.67 1.52 5.63
N ARG A 51 -8.05 0.94 6.65
CA ARG A 51 -8.33 1.25 8.06
C ARG A 51 -7.31 2.20 8.65
N HIS A 52 -6.08 2.15 8.14
CA HIS A 52 -5.00 2.96 8.69
C HIS A 52 -3.92 3.15 7.65
N ILE A 53 -3.35 4.33 7.61
CA ILE A 53 -2.17 4.64 6.83
C ILE A 53 -1.21 5.41 7.72
N ALA A 54 0.04 4.94 7.79
CA ALA A 54 1.11 5.66 8.45
C ALA A 54 2.22 5.89 7.43
N THR A 55 2.47 7.15 7.10
CA THR A 55 3.46 7.53 6.09
C THR A 55 4.58 8.33 6.74
N SER A 56 5.82 7.99 6.36
CA SER A 56 7.02 8.73 6.73
C SER A 56 7.61 9.36 5.48
N PHE A 57 7.91 10.64 5.54
CA PHE A 57 8.58 11.38 4.47
C PHE A 57 10.06 11.42 4.80
N GLU A 58 10.88 10.73 4.00
CA GLU A 58 12.26 10.42 4.34
C GLU A 58 13.29 11.19 3.50
N GLY A 59 12.85 11.74 2.39
CA GLY A 59 13.73 12.47 1.49
C GLY A 59 12.96 13.33 0.51
N GLU A 60 13.68 14.17 -0.19
CA GLU A 60 13.10 15.07 -1.17
C GLU A 60 13.09 14.43 -2.56
N CYS A 61 12.08 14.78 -3.35
CA CYS A 61 12.09 14.54 -4.77
C CYS A 61 11.54 15.76 -5.50
N PHE A 62 11.93 15.89 -6.77
CA PHE A 62 11.55 17.01 -7.59
C PHE A 62 10.73 16.53 -8.78
N GLY A 63 9.91 17.42 -9.33
CA GLY A 63 9.10 17.10 -10.49
C GLY A 63 9.95 16.53 -11.62
N GLY A 64 9.53 15.43 -12.21
CA GLY A 64 10.26 14.72 -13.26
C GLY A 64 11.22 13.65 -12.79
N ASP A 65 11.50 13.56 -11.49
CA ASP A 65 12.38 12.52 -10.96
C ASP A 65 11.84 11.12 -11.26
N GLN A 66 12.73 10.22 -11.63
CA GLN A 66 12.41 8.82 -11.84
C GLN A 66 12.44 8.08 -10.49
N LEU A 67 11.32 7.48 -10.14
CA LEU A 67 11.15 6.80 -8.86
C LEU A 67 10.79 5.34 -9.04
N VAL A 68 11.14 4.53 -8.06
CA VAL A 68 10.72 3.13 -7.96
C VAL A 68 9.76 3.02 -6.79
N ARG A 69 8.61 2.43 -7.04
CA ARG A 69 7.60 2.19 -6.02
C ARG A 69 7.52 0.68 -5.78
N GLN A 70 7.64 0.29 -4.52
CA GLN A 70 7.59 -1.11 -4.11
C GLN A 70 6.45 -1.28 -3.11
N VAL A 71 5.61 -2.28 -3.32
CA VAL A 71 4.51 -2.63 -2.42
C VAL A 71 4.61 -4.11 -2.12
N ARG A 72 4.57 -4.46 -0.84
CA ARG A 72 4.57 -5.86 -0.41
C ARG A 72 3.66 -6.05 0.80
N ALA A 73 3.13 -7.26 0.94
CA ALA A 73 2.41 -7.65 2.14
C ALA A 73 3.40 -8.09 3.22
N LEU A 74 3.22 -7.60 4.43
CA LEU A 74 4.08 -7.95 5.58
C LEU A 74 3.49 -9.10 6.40
N ASN A 75 2.24 -8.95 6.79
CA ASN A 75 1.58 -9.88 7.68
C ASN A 75 0.07 -9.72 7.59
N ARG A 76 -0.63 -10.57 8.31
CA ARG A 76 -2.09 -10.58 8.30
C ARG A 76 -2.66 -10.83 9.68
N THR A 77 -3.89 -10.40 9.87
CA THR A 77 -4.80 -10.91 10.90
C THR A 77 -5.93 -11.67 10.20
N ARG A 78 -6.92 -12.09 10.95
CA ARG A 78 -8.10 -12.75 10.37
C ARG A 78 -8.88 -11.85 9.41
N ARG A 79 -8.92 -10.55 9.68
CA ARG A 79 -9.78 -9.58 8.98
C ARG A 79 -9.04 -8.49 8.22
N SER A 80 -7.73 -8.50 8.30
CA SER A 80 -6.93 -7.45 7.67
C SER A 80 -5.55 -7.96 7.27
N TYR A 81 -4.88 -7.21 6.42
CA TYR A 81 -3.48 -7.42 6.11
C TYR A 81 -2.77 -6.09 6.05
N VAL A 82 -1.47 -6.12 6.26
CA VAL A 82 -0.64 -4.92 6.26
C VAL A 82 0.22 -4.93 5.01
N LEU A 83 0.14 -3.85 4.26
CA LEU A 83 1.03 -3.59 3.15
C LEU A 83 2.09 -2.58 3.57
N GLU A 84 3.32 -2.81 3.12
CA GLU A 84 4.39 -1.83 3.21
C GLU A 84 4.67 -1.30 1.82
N GLU A 85 4.75 0.01 1.72
CA GLU A 85 5.12 0.68 0.49
C GLU A 85 6.38 1.49 0.70
N VAL A 86 7.24 1.49 -0.31
CA VAL A 86 8.47 2.29 -0.30
C VAL A 86 8.58 3.00 -1.64
N LEU A 87 8.95 4.27 -1.59
CA LEU A 87 9.20 5.08 -2.76
C LEU A 87 10.66 5.53 -2.72
N LEU A 88 11.42 5.14 -3.74
CA LEU A 88 12.86 5.34 -3.83
C LEU A 88 13.23 6.08 -5.11
N HIS A 89 14.33 6.83 -5.06
CA HIS A 89 14.95 7.33 -6.30
C HIS A 89 15.50 6.15 -7.11
N GLN A 90 15.22 6.12 -8.40
CA GLN A 90 15.61 5.01 -9.25
C GLN A 90 17.14 4.85 -9.35
N THR A 91 17.87 5.93 -9.43
CA THR A 91 19.31 5.91 -9.64
C THR A 91 20.11 5.76 -8.35
N THR A 92 19.77 6.55 -7.33
CA THR A 92 20.53 6.58 -6.07
C THR A 92 20.01 5.59 -5.04
N GLU A 93 18.81 5.05 -5.25
CA GLU A 93 18.07 4.24 -4.27
C GLU A 93 17.78 4.98 -2.97
N GLY A 94 17.95 6.31 -2.96
CA GLY A 94 17.65 7.14 -1.81
C GLY A 94 16.16 7.12 -1.49
N PRO A 95 15.78 6.99 -0.19
CA PRO A 95 14.38 6.93 0.18
C PRO A 95 13.70 8.28 0.03
N VAL A 96 12.50 8.28 -0.53
CA VAL A 96 11.62 9.45 -0.62
C VAL A 96 10.55 9.37 0.45
N ALA A 97 9.89 8.23 0.56
CA ALA A 97 8.84 8.01 1.54
C ALA A 97 8.60 6.52 1.75
N SER A 98 8.03 6.18 2.88
CA SER A 98 7.53 4.83 3.15
C SER A 98 6.18 4.92 3.83
N SER A 99 5.37 3.88 3.69
CA SER A 99 4.03 3.84 4.25
C SER A 99 3.68 2.42 4.67
N LYS A 100 2.92 2.31 5.76
CA LYS A 100 2.25 1.07 6.13
C LYS A 100 0.75 1.29 6.03
N VAL A 101 0.09 0.39 5.35
CA VAL A 101 -1.34 0.49 5.07
C VAL A 101 -2.04 -0.76 5.60
N VAL A 102 -3.02 -0.57 6.45
CA VAL A 102 -3.86 -1.67 6.95
C VAL A 102 -5.11 -1.74 6.09
N VAL A 103 -5.30 -2.87 5.43
CA VAL A 103 -6.43 -3.11 4.52
C VAL A 103 -7.34 -4.15 5.15
N ALA A 104 -8.61 -3.83 5.25
CA ALA A 104 -9.64 -4.72 5.79
C ALA A 104 -10.64 -5.09 4.69
N SER A 105 -11.36 -6.18 4.92
CA SER A 105 -12.42 -6.65 4.03
C SER A 105 -13.78 -6.28 4.60
N VAL A 106 -14.68 -5.84 3.73
CA VAL A 106 -16.04 -5.43 4.10
C VAL A 106 -17.02 -6.10 3.16
N ASN A 107 -18.06 -6.70 3.72
CA ASN A 107 -19.16 -7.25 2.93
C ASN A 107 -19.99 -6.11 2.35
N PRO A 108 -20.10 -5.99 1.02
CA PRO A 108 -20.83 -4.87 0.40
C PRO A 108 -22.32 -4.88 0.67
N ALA A 109 -22.91 -6.05 0.94
CA ALA A 109 -24.35 -6.16 1.21
C ALA A 109 -24.71 -5.64 2.60
N THR A 110 -23.84 -5.80 3.59
CA THR A 110 -24.10 -5.44 4.99
C THR A 110 -23.31 -4.21 5.44
N GLY A 111 -22.24 -3.85 4.74
CA GLY A 111 -21.31 -2.80 5.16
C GLY A 111 -20.47 -3.17 6.38
N LYS A 112 -20.51 -4.42 6.82
CA LYS A 112 -19.79 -4.89 8.00
C LYS A 112 -18.49 -5.57 7.64
N ALA A 113 -17.55 -5.53 8.59
CA ALA A 113 -16.28 -6.23 8.45
C ALA A 113 -16.50 -7.72 8.19
N ALA A 114 -15.71 -8.28 7.31
CA ALA A 114 -15.74 -9.69 6.96
C ALA A 114 -14.35 -10.30 7.13
N PRO A 115 -14.24 -11.58 7.48
CA PRO A 115 -12.95 -12.25 7.43
C PRO A 115 -12.39 -12.25 6.00
N ILE A 116 -11.08 -12.17 5.90
CA ILE A 116 -10.40 -12.33 4.61
C ILE A 116 -10.59 -13.79 4.18
N SER A 117 -11.06 -14.01 2.95
CA SER A 117 -11.29 -15.37 2.43
C SER A 117 -9.98 -16.13 2.25
N ASP A 118 -10.07 -17.46 2.30
CA ASP A 118 -8.91 -18.32 2.04
C ASP A 118 -8.38 -18.10 0.62
N GLU A 119 -9.26 -17.88 -0.33
CA GLU A 119 -8.90 -17.60 -1.73
C GLU A 119 -8.07 -16.32 -1.84
N LEU A 120 -8.44 -15.27 -1.11
CA LEU A 120 -7.68 -14.03 -1.11
C LEU A 120 -6.30 -14.23 -0.45
N TRP A 121 -6.24 -14.97 0.66
CA TRP A 121 -4.97 -15.28 1.29
C TRP A 121 -4.05 -16.07 0.37
N CYS A 122 -4.58 -17.09 -0.30
CA CYS A 122 -3.82 -17.86 -1.28
C CYS A 122 -3.30 -16.96 -2.41
N ALA A 123 -4.13 -16.05 -2.90
CA ALA A 123 -3.74 -15.13 -3.96
C ALA A 123 -2.61 -14.20 -3.51
N ILE A 124 -2.70 -13.65 -2.31
CA ILE A 124 -1.65 -12.78 -1.76
C ILE A 124 -0.34 -13.55 -1.61
N GLU A 125 -0.38 -14.75 -1.02
CA GLU A 125 0.81 -15.57 -0.82
C GLU A 125 1.43 -16.01 -2.14
N GLU A 126 0.61 -16.37 -3.11
CA GLU A 126 1.08 -16.69 -4.46
C GLU A 126 1.74 -15.48 -5.13
N PHE A 127 1.13 -14.32 -5.02
CA PHE A 127 1.65 -13.09 -5.59
C PHE A 127 2.96 -12.66 -4.94
N GLU A 128 3.09 -12.86 -3.62
CA GLU A 128 4.32 -12.59 -2.88
C GLU A 128 5.39 -13.67 -3.06
N GLY A 129 5.00 -14.87 -3.42
CA GLY A 129 5.89 -16.01 -3.51
C GLY A 129 6.37 -16.53 -2.15
N ARG A 130 5.61 -16.28 -1.09
CA ARG A 130 5.93 -16.70 0.28
C ARG A 130 4.68 -16.77 1.15
N GLU A 131 4.76 -17.52 2.23
CA GLU A 131 3.72 -17.52 3.24
C GLU A 131 3.75 -16.24 4.07
N LEU A 132 2.57 -15.74 4.42
CA LEU A 132 2.45 -14.56 5.25
C LEU A 132 2.39 -14.93 6.72
N ARG A 133 3.08 -14.16 7.53
CA ARG A 133 3.03 -14.30 8.96
C ARG A 133 1.67 -13.86 9.49
N VAL A 134 1.05 -14.73 10.29
CA VAL A 134 -0.18 -14.39 10.99
C VAL A 134 0.16 -13.71 12.32
N THR A 135 -0.37 -12.51 12.52
CA THR A 135 -0.13 -11.74 13.74
C THR A 135 -1.46 -11.34 14.37
N GLU A 136 -2.13 -12.33 15.00
CA GLU A 136 -3.43 -12.06 15.60
C GLU A 136 -3.37 -11.09 16.77
N ASN A 137 -2.22 -11.00 17.43
CA ASN A 137 -1.98 -10.11 18.55
C ASN A 137 -1.32 -8.79 18.16
N GLN A 138 -1.23 -8.52 16.87
CA GLN A 138 -0.68 -7.25 16.43
C GLN A 138 -1.63 -6.13 16.86
N PRO A 139 -1.12 -5.06 17.51
CA PRO A 139 -1.96 -3.92 17.87
C PRO A 139 -2.64 -3.39 16.62
N ASN A 140 -3.97 -3.37 16.64
CA ASN A 140 -4.71 -2.71 15.59
C ASN A 140 -4.57 -1.20 15.81
N PRO A 141 -3.97 -0.47 14.87
CA PRO A 141 -3.79 0.99 15.02
C PRO A 141 -5.12 1.73 15.17
N ASP A 142 -6.23 1.12 14.72
CA ASP A 142 -7.57 1.70 14.87
C ASP A 142 -8.16 1.46 16.26
N LYS A 143 -7.60 0.54 17.03
CA LYS A 143 -7.99 0.32 18.40
C LYS A 143 -7.10 1.11 19.32
N ARG A 144 -7.54 2.27 19.66
CA ARG A 144 -6.95 2.99 20.76
C ARG A 144 -7.54 2.44 22.05
N SER A 145 -6.75 1.66 22.70
CA SER A 145 -7.06 1.26 24.06
C SER A 145 -7.07 2.46 24.97
#